data_e990bc2f229c155f29362e35c32b4cef
#
_entry.id   e990bc2f229c155f29362e35c32b4cef
#
_cell.length_a   1.000
_cell.length_b   1.000
_cell.length_c   1.000
_cell.angle_alpha   90.00
_cell.angle_beta   90.00
_cell.angle_gamma   90.00
#
_symmetry.space_group_name_H-M   'P 1'
#
loop_
_entity.id
_entity.type
_entity.pdbx_description
1 polymer ?
#
loop_
_entity_poly.entity_id
_entity_poly.type
_entity_poly.pdbx_seq_one_letter_code
_entity_poly.pdbx_strand_id
1 'polypeptide(L)'
;ESLSSSCNEKITTIKNEKVSQIDSDNNIQVVTTNSSTHFGKIIVDSRSNIKQQEIKSPLIHQAFVGSEIELTKERFNPDEVTLMSFIKKENQIEFIYILPFTKKRALVETTVFSIEPDLKAIENTHKEILKTYEPYKEIRQEKAIIPMVVISPFGEKRILKIGIGGGMMRASSGYSMRRVANWAIKIGERRLSEDNISTFRHRSNKWLNYLDKIFLNVILKYPEKGPYLFMMLFRRAKMPPLIRFLSDKPSGADLINILLCMPKRLMLKGLAKKKND
;
A
#
# COMPACT_ATOMS: atom_id res chain seq x y z
N GLU A 1 7.24 9.23 17.73
CA GLU A 1 8.22 9.60 18.80
C GLU A 1 8.54 8.44 19.75
N SER A 2 7.62 7.50 20.02
CA SER A 2 7.83 6.41 20.99
C SER A 2 8.79 5.29 20.54
N LEU A 3 9.04 5.13 19.24
CA LEU A 3 9.97 4.10 18.72
C LEU A 3 11.44 4.53 18.75
N SER A 4 11.73 5.82 18.79
CA SER A 4 13.11 6.33 18.82
C SER A 4 13.74 6.31 20.21
N SER A 5 12.92 6.29 21.28
CA SER A 5 13.40 6.28 22.68
C SER A 5 13.87 4.92 23.18
N SER A 6 13.58 3.83 22.46
CA SER A 6 14.00 2.47 22.81
C SER A 6 15.27 1.99 22.10
N CYS A 7 15.88 2.84 21.27
CA CYS A 7 17.07 2.48 20.50
C CYS A 7 18.36 2.84 21.26
N ASN A 8 19.29 1.87 21.31
CA ASN A 8 20.61 2.01 21.89
C ASN A 8 21.41 3.20 21.33
N GLU A 9 22.39 3.68 22.09
CA GLU A 9 23.28 4.84 21.86
C GLU A 9 24.02 4.90 20.48
N LYS A 10 23.83 3.88 19.62
CA LYS A 10 24.50 3.77 18.30
C LYS A 10 23.65 4.25 17.11
N ILE A 11 22.46 4.80 17.34
CA ILE A 11 21.58 5.25 16.25
C ILE A 11 21.57 6.78 16.19
N THR A 12 21.99 7.33 15.06
CA THR A 12 21.87 8.75 14.75
C THR A 12 20.64 8.98 13.88
N THR A 13 19.70 9.78 14.36
CA THR A 13 18.52 10.21 13.59
C THR A 13 18.73 11.60 13.02
N ILE A 14 18.68 11.71 11.70
CA ILE A 14 18.79 12.99 10.98
C ILE A 14 17.41 13.33 10.42
N LYS A 15 16.92 14.52 10.74
CA LYS A 15 15.60 15.01 10.32
C LYS A 15 15.76 16.18 9.34
N ASN A 16 14.70 16.42 8.54
CA ASN A 16 14.62 17.55 7.59
C ASN A 16 15.66 17.48 6.43
N GLU A 17 16.21 16.30 6.17
CA GLU A 17 17.06 16.06 5.01
C GLU A 17 16.34 15.25 3.94
N LYS A 18 16.33 15.77 2.72
CA LYS A 18 15.74 15.10 1.56
C LYS A 18 16.85 14.45 0.74
N VAL A 19 16.84 13.12 0.64
CA VAL A 19 17.79 12.38 -0.21
C VAL A 19 17.49 12.69 -1.67
N SER A 20 18.50 13.24 -2.37
CA SER A 20 18.46 13.53 -3.80
C SER A 20 19.03 12.37 -4.63
N GLN A 21 20.15 11.77 -4.19
CA GLN A 21 20.89 10.78 -4.95
C GLN A 21 21.49 9.71 -4.03
N ILE A 22 21.64 8.51 -4.57
CA ILE A 22 22.41 7.41 -3.95
C ILE A 22 23.34 6.85 -5.03
N ASP A 23 24.65 6.86 -4.75
CA ASP A 23 25.69 6.38 -5.62
C ASP A 23 26.54 5.30 -4.93
N SER A 24 27.34 4.60 -5.72
CA SER A 24 28.32 3.64 -5.23
C SER A 24 29.73 4.08 -5.65
N ASP A 25 30.62 4.26 -4.70
CA ASP A 25 32.03 4.55 -4.94
C ASP A 25 32.89 3.58 -4.13
N ASN A 26 33.76 2.83 -4.81
CA ASN A 26 34.80 1.96 -4.23
C ASN A 26 34.36 1.15 -2.98
N ASN A 27 33.20 0.47 -3.05
CA ASN A 27 32.65 -0.30 -1.95
C ASN A 27 31.98 0.52 -0.84
N ILE A 28 31.90 1.83 -0.94
CA ILE A 28 31.16 2.72 -0.05
C ILE A 28 29.95 3.24 -0.83
N GLN A 29 28.82 3.33 -0.16
CA GLN A 29 27.62 3.93 -0.72
C GLN A 29 27.57 5.39 -0.27
N VAL A 30 27.27 6.28 -1.21
CA VAL A 30 27.21 7.73 -1.00
C VAL A 30 25.76 8.16 -1.09
N VAL A 31 25.23 8.76 -0.04
CA VAL A 31 23.87 9.32 0.01
C VAL A 31 23.97 10.83 0.04
N THR A 32 23.57 11.49 -1.05
CA THR A 32 23.53 12.94 -1.15
C THR A 32 22.14 13.44 -0.78
N THR A 33 22.10 14.42 0.10
CA THR A 33 20.87 15.10 0.51
C THR A 33 20.88 16.57 0.06
N ASN A 34 19.84 17.31 0.38
CA ASN A 34 19.77 18.75 0.14
C ASN A 34 20.74 19.58 0.99
N SER A 35 21.32 19.00 2.04
CA SER A 35 22.16 19.71 3.02
C SER A 35 23.49 19.04 3.32
N SER A 36 23.64 17.73 3.07
CA SER A 36 24.86 17.00 3.44
C SER A 36 25.08 15.76 2.56
N THR A 37 26.23 15.10 2.79
CA THR A 37 26.58 13.82 2.17
C THR A 37 26.89 12.81 3.27
N HIS A 38 26.30 11.65 3.18
CA HIS A 38 26.50 10.56 4.13
C HIS A 38 27.13 9.35 3.44
N PHE A 39 27.95 8.62 4.17
CA PHE A 39 28.66 7.45 3.69
C PHE A 39 28.25 6.20 4.48
N GLY A 40 28.09 5.09 3.78
CA GLY A 40 27.71 3.82 4.42
C GLY A 40 28.17 2.60 3.62
N LYS A 41 28.40 1.49 4.33
CA LYS A 41 28.71 0.20 3.68
C LYS A 41 27.47 -0.43 3.04
N ILE A 42 26.31 -0.23 3.67
CA ILE A 42 25.01 -0.74 3.24
C ILE A 42 23.99 0.39 3.36
N ILE A 43 23.16 0.53 2.33
CA ILE A 43 22.00 1.43 2.34
C ILE A 43 20.72 0.61 2.36
N VAL A 44 19.80 0.99 3.24
CA VAL A 44 18.42 0.50 3.23
C VAL A 44 17.54 1.64 2.74
N ASP A 45 17.07 1.55 1.49
CA ASP A 45 16.30 2.61 0.82
C ASP A 45 14.80 2.30 0.89
N SER A 46 14.04 3.09 1.64
CA SER A 46 12.59 2.96 1.78
C SER A 46 11.78 3.91 0.89
N ARG A 47 12.44 4.70 0.05
CA ARG A 47 11.75 5.62 -0.87
C ARG A 47 10.94 4.85 -1.90
N SER A 48 9.82 5.42 -2.32
CA SER A 48 8.93 4.85 -3.35
C SER A 48 9.41 5.08 -4.79
N ASN A 49 10.73 5.28 -4.99
CA ASN A 49 11.31 5.54 -6.31
C ASN A 49 11.31 4.26 -7.16
N ILE A 50 10.26 4.11 -7.98
CA ILE A 50 10.07 2.96 -8.88
C ILE A 50 10.52 3.37 -10.28
N LYS A 51 11.53 2.66 -10.82
CA LYS A 51 11.96 2.87 -12.21
C LYS A 51 10.99 2.18 -13.18
N GLN A 52 10.75 2.77 -14.34
CA GLN A 52 9.81 2.24 -15.35
C GLN A 52 10.11 0.77 -15.71
N GLN A 53 11.36 0.39 -15.79
CA GLN A 53 11.82 -0.98 -16.11
C GLN A 53 11.45 -2.01 -15.03
N GLU A 54 11.21 -1.56 -13.79
CA GLU A 54 10.80 -2.41 -12.65
C GLU A 54 9.30 -2.75 -12.70
N ILE A 55 8.50 -2.00 -13.46
CA ILE A 55 7.05 -2.16 -13.55
C ILE A 55 6.69 -3.42 -14.35
N LYS A 56 5.86 -4.29 -13.77
CA LYS A 56 5.46 -5.59 -14.36
C LYS A 56 3.95 -5.76 -14.47
N SER A 57 3.16 -4.71 -14.24
CA SER A 57 1.70 -4.71 -14.37
C SER A 57 1.19 -3.34 -14.80
N PRO A 58 -0.11 -3.16 -15.09
CA PRO A 58 -0.70 -1.84 -15.11
C PRO A 58 -0.43 -1.08 -13.83
N LEU A 59 -0.29 0.23 -13.93
CA LEU A 59 -0.16 1.15 -12.82
C LEU A 59 -1.50 1.85 -12.61
N ILE A 60 -2.05 1.70 -11.40
CA ILE A 60 -3.20 2.45 -10.91
C ILE A 60 -2.73 3.11 -9.63
N HIS A 61 -3.26 4.27 -9.30
CA HIS A 61 -2.96 4.95 -8.05
C HIS A 61 -4.13 4.80 -7.08
N GLN A 62 -3.81 4.49 -5.85
CA GLN A 62 -4.69 4.68 -4.71
C GLN A 62 -4.36 6.05 -4.12
N ALA A 63 -5.27 7.00 -4.26
CA ALA A 63 -5.14 8.31 -3.66
C ALA A 63 -6.17 8.47 -2.56
N PHE A 64 -5.79 9.09 -1.45
CA PHE A 64 -6.70 9.26 -0.33
C PHE A 64 -6.46 10.55 0.44
N VAL A 65 -7.52 10.97 1.10
CA VAL A 65 -7.54 12.02 2.13
C VAL A 65 -8.28 11.47 3.33
N GLY A 66 -7.66 11.49 4.49
CA GLY A 66 -8.21 10.98 5.74
C GLY A 66 -8.09 12.00 6.86
N SER A 67 -9.14 12.12 7.66
CA SER A 67 -9.16 12.95 8.87
C SER A 67 -9.51 12.11 10.07
N GLU A 68 -8.70 12.19 11.09
CA GLU A 68 -9.05 11.66 12.40
C GLU A 68 -9.87 12.72 13.13
N ILE A 69 -11.13 12.38 13.41
CA ILE A 69 -12.10 13.30 14.00
C ILE A 69 -12.56 12.82 15.38
N GLU A 70 -12.87 13.76 16.25
CA GLU A 70 -13.47 13.53 17.55
C GLU A 70 -14.79 14.29 17.67
N LEU A 71 -15.86 13.56 18.00
CA LEU A 71 -17.21 14.06 18.12
C LEU A 71 -17.57 14.38 19.58
N THR A 72 -18.47 15.30 19.78
CA THR A 72 -19.04 15.60 21.12
C THR A 72 -19.95 14.48 21.62
N LYS A 73 -20.67 13.81 20.71
CA LYS A 73 -21.61 12.71 21.00
C LYS A 73 -21.09 11.37 20.48
N GLU A 74 -21.47 10.27 21.12
CA GLU A 74 -21.20 8.92 20.64
C GLU A 74 -21.90 8.64 19.32
N ARG A 75 -21.16 8.21 18.31
CA ARG A 75 -21.69 7.92 16.96
C ARG A 75 -21.00 6.75 16.28
N PHE A 76 -19.87 6.32 16.76
CA PHE A 76 -19.12 5.21 16.20
C PHE A 76 -19.26 3.95 17.06
N ASN A 77 -19.14 2.79 16.41
CA ASN A 77 -19.04 1.52 17.11
C ASN A 77 -17.59 1.02 16.99
N PRO A 78 -16.79 0.96 18.08
CA PRO A 78 -15.39 0.51 18.02
C PRO A 78 -15.22 -0.94 17.58
N ASP A 79 -16.26 -1.75 17.64
CA ASP A 79 -16.24 -3.17 17.24
C ASP A 79 -16.56 -3.36 15.74
N GLU A 80 -16.87 -2.26 15.01
CA GLU A 80 -17.24 -2.30 13.60
C GLU A 80 -16.37 -1.35 12.78
N VAL A 81 -15.85 -1.83 11.66
CA VAL A 81 -15.13 -1.02 10.68
C VAL A 81 -15.87 -0.98 9.35
N THR A 82 -15.92 0.19 8.73
CA THR A 82 -16.36 0.31 7.34
C THR A 82 -15.15 0.24 6.45
N LEU A 83 -14.96 -0.90 5.77
CA LEU A 83 -13.79 -1.08 4.90
C LEU A 83 -13.95 -0.39 3.55
N MET A 84 -15.14 -0.40 2.94
CA MET A 84 -15.37 0.18 1.61
C MET A 84 -16.85 0.55 1.46
N SER A 85 -17.24 1.77 1.83
CA SER A 85 -18.53 2.33 1.47
C SER A 85 -18.41 3.02 0.13
N PHE A 86 -18.87 2.38 -0.95
CA PHE A 86 -18.67 2.86 -2.31
C PHE A 86 -19.52 4.06 -2.65
N ILE A 87 -18.88 5.05 -3.30
CA ILE A 87 -19.53 6.19 -3.96
C ILE A 87 -19.61 5.86 -5.45
N LYS A 88 -20.80 5.99 -6.04
CA LYS A 88 -20.99 5.69 -7.46
C LYS A 88 -20.27 6.72 -8.34
N LYS A 89 -19.30 6.24 -9.12
CA LYS A 89 -18.56 6.99 -10.14
C LYS A 89 -18.39 6.14 -11.39
N GLU A 90 -18.24 6.76 -12.54
CA GLU A 90 -18.15 6.07 -13.83
C GLU A 90 -16.71 5.64 -14.17
N ASN A 91 -15.73 6.53 -13.96
CA ASN A 91 -14.36 6.34 -14.46
C ASN A 91 -13.33 6.03 -13.36
N GLN A 92 -13.79 5.83 -12.13
CA GLN A 92 -12.92 5.54 -10.99
C GLN A 92 -13.67 4.74 -9.94
N ILE A 93 -12.92 4.10 -9.04
CA ILE A 93 -13.48 3.45 -7.87
C ILE A 93 -13.29 4.42 -6.70
N GLU A 94 -14.36 4.87 -6.09
CA GLU A 94 -14.33 5.79 -4.96
C GLU A 94 -15.10 5.20 -3.79
N PHE A 95 -14.54 5.29 -2.59
CA PHE A 95 -15.13 4.71 -1.39
C PHE A 95 -14.60 5.38 -0.12
N ILE A 96 -15.32 5.14 0.97
CA ILE A 96 -15.01 5.65 2.30
C ILE A 96 -14.59 4.51 3.21
N TYR A 97 -13.49 4.69 3.96
CA TYR A 97 -13.17 3.95 5.16
C TYR A 97 -13.66 4.70 6.39
N ILE A 98 -14.14 3.96 7.40
CA ILE A 98 -14.38 4.50 8.74
C ILE A 98 -13.77 3.51 9.72
N LEU A 99 -12.75 3.95 10.44
CA LEU A 99 -12.00 3.15 11.39
C LEU A 99 -12.17 3.76 12.79
N PRO A 100 -13.16 3.31 13.58
CA PRO A 100 -13.40 3.82 14.91
C PRO A 100 -12.29 3.43 15.88
N PHE A 101 -11.81 4.39 16.68
CA PHE A 101 -10.91 4.13 17.81
C PHE A 101 -11.68 4.08 19.12
N THR A 102 -12.72 4.90 19.24
CA THR A 102 -13.65 4.94 20.36
C THR A 102 -15.05 5.25 19.83
N LYS A 103 -16.06 5.26 20.70
CA LYS A 103 -17.41 5.66 20.31
C LYS A 103 -17.53 7.12 19.80
N LYS A 104 -16.52 7.96 20.08
CA LYS A 104 -16.49 9.37 19.67
C LYS A 104 -15.38 9.69 18.67
N ARG A 105 -14.39 8.83 18.49
CA ARG A 105 -13.19 9.11 17.71
C ARG A 105 -13.00 8.06 16.62
N ALA A 106 -12.81 8.51 15.38
CA ALA A 106 -12.58 7.65 14.23
C ALA A 106 -11.67 8.32 13.20
N LEU A 107 -10.97 7.51 12.41
CA LEU A 107 -10.42 7.93 11.12
C LEU A 107 -11.52 7.77 10.08
N VAL A 108 -11.83 8.84 9.38
CA VAL A 108 -12.69 8.85 8.19
C VAL A 108 -11.80 9.15 7.00
N GLU A 109 -11.78 8.27 6.00
CA GLU A 109 -10.90 8.39 4.83
C GLU A 109 -11.71 8.25 3.55
N THR A 110 -11.50 9.18 2.61
CA THR A 110 -12.02 9.10 1.23
C THR A 110 -10.90 8.63 0.33
N THR A 111 -11.11 7.50 -0.33
CA THR A 111 -10.10 6.83 -1.17
C THR A 111 -10.61 6.67 -2.59
N VAL A 112 -9.71 6.90 -3.55
CA VAL A 112 -9.96 6.74 -4.98
C VAL A 112 -8.91 5.84 -5.61
N PHE A 113 -9.36 4.90 -6.46
CA PHE A 113 -8.50 4.16 -7.39
C PHE A 113 -8.67 4.74 -8.78
N SER A 114 -7.60 5.34 -9.32
CA SER A 114 -7.59 6.00 -10.62
C SER A 114 -6.21 5.90 -11.29
N ILE A 115 -6.14 6.07 -12.59
CA ILE A 115 -4.86 6.22 -13.32
C ILE A 115 -4.23 7.56 -12.96
N GLU A 116 -5.03 8.61 -12.95
CA GLU A 116 -4.66 9.99 -12.67
C GLU A 116 -5.60 10.56 -11.61
N PRO A 117 -5.31 10.35 -10.31
CA PRO A 117 -6.17 10.85 -9.26
C PRO A 117 -6.01 12.36 -9.07
N ASP A 118 -7.11 13.05 -8.93
CA ASP A 118 -7.17 14.47 -8.54
C ASP A 118 -7.34 14.58 -7.02
N LEU A 119 -6.24 14.85 -6.30
CA LEU A 119 -6.27 15.02 -4.84
C LEU A 119 -7.20 16.16 -4.40
N LYS A 120 -7.31 17.24 -5.18
CA LYS A 120 -8.17 18.37 -4.84
C LYS A 120 -9.66 18.00 -4.92
N ALA A 121 -10.03 17.22 -5.93
CA ALA A 121 -11.38 16.67 -6.04
C ALA A 121 -11.69 15.72 -4.88
N ILE A 122 -10.73 14.86 -4.48
CA ILE A 122 -10.86 13.96 -3.33
C ILE A 122 -11.02 14.77 -2.03
N GLU A 123 -10.21 15.82 -1.81
CA GLU A 123 -10.34 16.72 -0.67
C GLU A 123 -11.73 17.37 -0.58
N ASN A 124 -12.29 17.79 -1.71
CA ASN A 124 -13.62 18.37 -1.74
C ASN A 124 -14.69 17.35 -1.35
N THR A 125 -14.65 16.14 -1.93
CA THR A 125 -15.55 15.06 -1.55
C THR A 125 -15.40 14.71 -0.05
N HIS A 126 -14.16 14.65 0.43
CA HIS A 126 -13.88 14.36 1.84
C HIS A 126 -14.49 15.40 2.77
N LYS A 127 -14.36 16.69 2.46
CA LYS A 127 -15.00 17.78 3.22
C LYS A 127 -16.52 17.64 3.27
N GLU A 128 -17.17 17.30 2.15
CA GLU A 128 -18.62 17.07 2.12
C GLU A 128 -19.02 15.90 3.00
N ILE A 129 -18.23 14.82 3.01
CA ILE A 129 -18.46 13.68 3.91
C ILE A 129 -18.33 14.11 5.37
N LEU A 130 -17.29 14.90 5.72
CA LEU A 130 -17.06 15.34 7.08
C LEU A 130 -18.17 16.26 7.61
N LYS A 131 -18.83 17.04 6.77
CA LYS A 131 -20.02 17.83 7.18
C LYS A 131 -21.11 16.97 7.82
N THR A 132 -21.24 15.72 7.43
CA THR A 132 -22.24 14.81 8.02
C THR A 132 -21.93 14.46 9.48
N TYR A 133 -20.72 14.75 9.96
CA TYR A 133 -20.25 14.49 11.32
C TYR A 133 -20.22 15.74 12.20
N GLU A 134 -20.52 16.90 11.66
CA GLU A 134 -20.51 18.16 12.43
C GLU A 134 -21.46 18.15 13.64
N PRO A 135 -21.08 18.77 14.77
CA PRO A 135 -19.79 19.39 15.03
C PRO A 135 -18.72 18.35 15.43
N TYR A 136 -17.51 18.51 14.89
CA TYR A 136 -16.36 17.66 15.21
C TYR A 136 -15.10 18.49 15.43
N LYS A 137 -14.11 17.90 16.13
CA LYS A 137 -12.73 18.40 16.21
C LYS A 137 -11.86 17.54 15.32
N GLU A 138 -11.15 18.13 14.36
CA GLU A 138 -10.11 17.42 13.61
C GLU A 138 -8.84 17.31 14.46
N ILE A 139 -8.35 16.09 14.67
CA ILE A 139 -7.14 15.78 15.44
C ILE A 139 -5.92 15.81 14.53
N ARG A 140 -6.01 15.17 13.36
CA ARG A 140 -4.99 15.15 12.32
C ARG A 140 -5.61 14.88 10.96
N GLN A 141 -4.91 15.29 9.93
CA GLN A 141 -5.24 14.96 8.56
C GLN A 141 -4.05 14.25 7.90
N GLU A 142 -4.35 13.32 6.99
CA GLU A 142 -3.36 12.65 6.17
C GLU A 142 -3.82 12.58 4.72
N LYS A 143 -2.87 12.62 3.79
CA LYS A 143 -3.12 12.41 2.37
C LYS A 143 -1.92 11.81 1.68
N ALA A 144 -2.17 10.90 0.74
CA ALA A 144 -1.11 10.34 -0.08
C ALA A 144 -1.65 9.80 -1.40
N ILE A 145 -0.71 9.55 -2.32
CA ILE A 145 -0.92 8.79 -3.55
C ILE A 145 0.02 7.59 -3.51
N ILE A 146 -0.53 6.39 -3.56
CA ILE A 146 0.18 5.13 -3.50
C ILE A 146 0.09 4.43 -4.87
N PRO A 147 1.21 4.06 -5.51
CA PRO A 147 1.20 3.34 -6.77
C PRO A 147 0.78 1.89 -6.57
N MET A 148 -0.39 1.48 -7.04
CA MET A 148 -0.84 0.09 -7.08
C MET A 148 -0.26 -0.60 -8.31
N VAL A 149 0.85 -1.31 -8.13
CA VAL A 149 1.62 -1.88 -9.23
C VAL A 149 2.44 -3.08 -8.78
N VAL A 150 2.52 -4.11 -9.63
CA VAL A 150 3.48 -5.20 -9.42
C VAL A 150 4.83 -4.76 -9.95
N ILE A 151 5.83 -4.73 -9.09
CA ILE A 151 7.20 -4.39 -9.45
C ILE A 151 8.15 -5.57 -9.25
N SER A 152 9.27 -5.53 -9.98
CA SER A 152 10.43 -6.37 -9.77
C SER A 152 11.64 -5.46 -9.58
N PRO A 153 11.96 -5.10 -8.33
CA PRO A 153 13.04 -4.17 -8.03
C PRO A 153 14.39 -4.70 -8.53
N PHE A 154 15.16 -3.85 -9.17
CA PHE A 154 16.55 -4.20 -9.50
C PHE A 154 17.38 -4.28 -8.23
N GLY A 155 18.14 -5.37 -8.12
CA GLY A 155 19.06 -5.55 -7.02
C GLY A 155 20.37 -4.83 -7.30
N GLU A 156 20.72 -3.86 -6.49
CA GLU A 156 22.06 -3.25 -6.44
C GLU A 156 22.89 -3.90 -5.32
N LYS A 157 24.21 -4.02 -5.56
CA LYS A 157 25.10 -4.61 -4.57
C LYS A 157 25.18 -3.69 -3.36
N ARG A 158 24.79 -3.95 -2.20
CA ARG A 158 24.82 -3.10 -0.99
C ARG A 158 23.69 -2.06 -0.87
N ILE A 159 22.76 -2.00 -1.81
CA ILE A 159 21.55 -1.21 -1.66
C ILE A 159 20.37 -2.16 -1.55
N LEU A 160 19.64 -2.09 -0.44
CA LEU A 160 18.46 -2.88 -0.16
C LEU A 160 17.23 -2.00 -0.23
N LYS A 161 16.46 -2.12 -1.31
CA LYS A 161 15.17 -1.45 -1.43
C LYS A 161 14.13 -2.15 -0.56
N ILE A 162 13.39 -1.38 0.23
CA ILE A 162 12.31 -1.85 1.10
C ILE A 162 11.01 -1.05 0.87
N GLY A 163 9.94 -1.41 1.58
CA GLY A 163 8.66 -0.73 1.42
C GLY A 163 8.10 -0.83 0.00
N ILE A 164 7.49 0.23 -0.50
CA ILE A 164 6.89 0.30 -1.84
C ILE A 164 7.96 0.08 -2.91
N GLY A 165 9.07 0.81 -2.86
CA GLY A 165 10.19 0.67 -3.81
C GLY A 165 10.86 -0.69 -3.78
N GLY A 166 10.76 -1.44 -2.69
CA GLY A 166 11.22 -2.81 -2.53
C GLY A 166 10.19 -3.90 -2.91
N GLY A 167 9.03 -3.52 -3.44
CA GLY A 167 7.96 -4.47 -3.81
C GLY A 167 7.22 -5.08 -2.62
N MET A 168 7.33 -4.48 -1.43
CA MET A 168 6.69 -4.99 -0.21
C MET A 168 5.22 -4.56 -0.08
N MET A 169 4.66 -3.92 -1.09
CA MET A 169 3.24 -3.61 -1.14
C MET A 169 2.49 -4.63 -1.99
N ARG A 170 1.30 -5.02 -1.57
CA ARG A 170 0.39 -5.83 -2.38
C ARG A 170 -0.28 -4.97 -3.43
N ALA A 171 -0.05 -5.26 -4.70
CA ALA A 171 -0.49 -4.41 -5.79
C ALA A 171 -2.01 -4.23 -5.89
N SER A 172 -2.80 -5.26 -5.55
CA SER A 172 -4.27 -5.22 -5.62
C SER A 172 -4.97 -4.54 -4.45
N SER A 173 -4.27 -4.32 -3.32
CA SER A 173 -4.88 -3.80 -2.09
C SER A 173 -4.14 -2.62 -1.45
N GLY A 174 -2.92 -2.31 -1.89
CA GLY A 174 -2.07 -1.29 -1.26
C GLY A 174 -1.46 -1.68 0.10
N TYR A 175 -1.75 -2.89 0.63
CA TYR A 175 -1.24 -3.30 1.94
C TYR A 175 0.24 -3.65 1.91
N SER A 176 1.00 -3.04 2.82
CA SER A 176 2.45 -3.24 2.95
C SER A 176 2.89 -3.61 4.37
N MET A 177 2.16 -3.17 5.40
CA MET A 177 2.59 -3.24 6.80
C MET A 177 3.05 -4.64 7.22
N ARG A 178 2.28 -5.69 6.90
CA ARG A 178 2.65 -7.07 7.29
C ARG A 178 3.93 -7.56 6.62
N ARG A 179 4.14 -7.20 5.35
CA ARG A 179 5.38 -7.55 4.62
C ARG A 179 6.59 -6.85 5.23
N VAL A 180 6.43 -5.56 5.53
CA VAL A 180 7.48 -4.73 6.15
C VAL A 180 7.78 -5.23 7.57
N ALA A 181 6.75 -5.51 8.38
CA ALA A 181 6.93 -6.05 9.74
C ALA A 181 7.67 -7.40 9.74
N ASN A 182 7.27 -8.35 8.89
CA ASN A 182 7.95 -9.64 8.75
C ASN A 182 9.41 -9.48 8.29
N TRP A 183 9.67 -8.51 7.43
CA TRP A 183 11.02 -8.17 6.99
C TRP A 183 11.86 -7.59 8.13
N ALA A 184 11.30 -6.67 8.92
CA ALA A 184 11.97 -6.07 10.06
C ALA A 184 12.34 -7.11 11.13
N ILE A 185 11.43 -8.04 11.45
CA ILE A 185 11.71 -9.17 12.36
C ILE A 185 12.89 -9.99 11.82
N LYS A 186 12.87 -10.37 10.54
CA LYS A 186 13.94 -11.16 9.92
C LYS A 186 15.30 -10.47 10.00
N ILE A 187 15.36 -9.15 9.82
CA ILE A 187 16.61 -8.38 9.98
C ILE A 187 17.07 -8.38 11.44
N GLY A 188 16.17 -8.18 12.39
CA GLY A 188 16.47 -8.21 13.81
C GLY A 188 17.10 -9.54 14.27
N GLU A 189 16.58 -10.67 13.73
CA GLU A 189 17.08 -12.00 14.03
C GLU A 189 18.47 -12.34 13.46
N ARG A 190 18.80 -11.80 12.26
CA ARG A 190 19.93 -12.30 11.49
C ARG A 190 21.07 -11.31 11.27
N ARG A 191 20.99 -10.09 11.75
CA ARG A 191 21.91 -8.97 11.47
C ARG A 191 22.21 -8.80 9.96
N LEU A 192 22.01 -7.64 9.46
CA LEU A 192 22.31 -7.28 8.06
C LEU A 192 23.82 -7.11 7.87
N SER A 193 24.39 -7.77 6.84
CA SER A 193 25.79 -7.64 6.44
C SER A 193 25.91 -7.59 4.92
N GLU A 194 27.08 -7.26 4.41
CA GLU A 194 27.37 -7.22 2.97
C GLU A 194 27.18 -8.60 2.32
N ASP A 195 27.53 -9.67 3.01
CA ASP A 195 27.48 -11.04 2.49
C ASP A 195 26.05 -11.58 2.40
N ASN A 196 25.15 -11.10 3.28
CA ASN A 196 23.80 -11.62 3.38
C ASN A 196 22.69 -10.68 2.88
N ILE A 197 23.01 -9.46 2.45
CA ILE A 197 22.03 -8.43 2.03
C ILE A 197 21.03 -8.97 0.99
N SER A 198 21.47 -9.81 0.07
CA SER A 198 20.60 -10.41 -0.96
C SER A 198 19.49 -11.30 -0.39
N THR A 199 19.72 -11.89 0.79
CA THR A 199 18.76 -12.76 1.47
C THR A 199 17.60 -11.98 2.10
N PHE A 200 17.79 -10.66 2.30
CA PHE A 200 16.77 -9.76 2.86
C PHE A 200 15.94 -9.06 1.78
N ARG A 201 16.27 -9.25 0.50
CA ARG A 201 15.42 -8.74 -0.58
C ARG A 201 14.06 -9.40 -0.53
N HIS A 202 13.01 -8.58 -0.66
CA HIS A 202 11.66 -9.12 -0.71
C HIS A 202 11.47 -9.97 -1.97
N ARG A 203 10.98 -11.18 -1.78
CA ARG A 203 10.57 -12.08 -2.87
C ARG A 203 9.06 -12.25 -2.81
N SER A 204 8.37 -11.57 -3.70
CA SER A 204 6.92 -11.70 -3.79
C SER A 204 6.50 -13.07 -4.35
N ASN A 205 5.36 -13.56 -3.91
CA ASN A 205 4.76 -14.78 -4.45
C ASN A 205 4.31 -14.55 -5.90
N LYS A 206 4.85 -15.34 -6.84
CA LYS A 206 4.57 -15.20 -8.28
C LYS A 206 3.08 -15.38 -8.61
N TRP A 207 2.40 -16.29 -7.92
CA TRP A 207 0.96 -16.52 -8.13
C TRP A 207 0.11 -15.36 -7.65
N LEU A 208 0.43 -14.80 -6.48
CA LEU A 208 -0.26 -13.60 -5.99
C LEU A 208 -0.03 -12.41 -6.91
N ASN A 209 1.20 -12.20 -7.38
CA ASN A 209 1.49 -11.16 -8.36
C ASN A 209 0.73 -11.36 -9.68
N TYR A 210 0.57 -12.60 -10.12
CA TYR A 210 -0.21 -12.90 -11.33
C TYR A 210 -1.69 -12.57 -11.13
N LEU A 211 -2.27 -12.96 -10.00
CA LEU A 211 -3.66 -12.62 -9.66
C LEU A 211 -3.86 -11.12 -9.51
N ASP A 212 -2.92 -10.43 -8.87
CA ASP A 212 -2.93 -8.99 -8.73
C ASP A 212 -2.89 -8.29 -10.10
N LYS A 213 -2.07 -8.77 -11.06
CA LYS A 213 -2.06 -8.25 -12.44
C LYS A 213 -3.41 -8.38 -13.12
N ILE A 214 -4.05 -9.54 -13.01
CA ILE A 214 -5.38 -9.77 -13.60
C ILE A 214 -6.38 -8.78 -12.98
N PHE A 215 -6.38 -8.66 -11.66
CA PHE A 215 -7.26 -7.75 -10.95
C PHE A 215 -7.06 -6.29 -11.37
N LEU A 216 -5.80 -5.82 -11.40
CA LEU A 216 -5.46 -4.46 -11.85
C LEU A 216 -5.89 -4.22 -13.32
N ASN A 217 -5.72 -5.20 -14.20
CA ASN A 217 -6.20 -5.11 -15.58
C ASN A 217 -7.73 -4.95 -15.64
N VAL A 218 -8.47 -5.68 -14.79
CA VAL A 218 -9.93 -5.58 -14.77
C VAL A 218 -10.39 -4.22 -14.30
N ILE A 219 -9.87 -3.72 -13.17
CA ILE A 219 -10.28 -2.42 -12.63
C ILE A 219 -9.83 -1.25 -13.50
N LEU A 220 -8.72 -1.41 -14.24
CA LEU A 220 -8.29 -0.43 -15.24
C LEU A 220 -9.24 -0.32 -16.42
N LYS A 221 -9.74 -1.48 -16.91
CA LYS A 221 -10.64 -1.54 -18.08
C LYS A 221 -12.10 -1.26 -17.74
N TYR A 222 -12.50 -1.60 -16.52
CA TYR A 222 -13.89 -1.59 -16.06
C TYR A 222 -13.97 -1.05 -14.63
N PRO A 223 -13.55 0.22 -14.40
CA PRO A 223 -13.54 0.79 -13.05
C PRO A 223 -14.92 0.75 -12.37
N GLU A 224 -16.00 0.93 -13.15
CA GLU A 224 -17.37 0.86 -12.67
C GLU A 224 -17.76 -0.54 -12.12
N LYS A 225 -17.01 -1.58 -12.46
CA LYS A 225 -17.18 -2.94 -11.92
C LYS A 225 -16.37 -3.19 -10.64
N GLY A 226 -15.51 -2.25 -10.25
CA GLY A 226 -14.71 -2.37 -9.03
C GLY A 226 -15.53 -2.67 -7.78
N PRO A 227 -16.58 -1.89 -7.45
CA PRO A 227 -17.45 -2.17 -6.31
C PRO A 227 -18.02 -3.60 -6.34
N TYR A 228 -18.47 -4.05 -7.49
CA TYR A 228 -18.99 -5.41 -7.65
C TYR A 228 -17.93 -6.49 -7.39
N LEU A 229 -16.69 -6.29 -7.85
CA LEU A 229 -15.58 -7.23 -7.61
C LEU A 229 -15.27 -7.37 -6.12
N PHE A 230 -15.13 -6.26 -5.42
CA PHE A 230 -14.88 -6.26 -3.97
C PHE A 230 -16.03 -6.89 -3.21
N MET A 231 -17.28 -6.54 -3.54
CA MET A 231 -18.46 -7.13 -2.91
C MET A 231 -18.54 -8.64 -3.15
N MET A 232 -18.22 -9.14 -4.34
CA MET A 232 -18.18 -10.58 -4.60
C MET A 232 -17.13 -11.28 -3.74
N LEU A 233 -15.94 -10.69 -3.62
CA LEU A 233 -14.86 -11.23 -2.79
C LEU A 233 -15.31 -11.32 -1.31
N PHE A 234 -15.73 -10.21 -0.72
CA PHE A 234 -16.06 -10.15 0.71
C PHE A 234 -17.32 -10.94 1.09
N ARG A 235 -18.31 -11.02 0.21
CA ARG A 235 -19.58 -11.75 0.48
C ARG A 235 -19.47 -13.25 0.27
N ARG A 236 -18.62 -13.73 -0.63
CA ARG A 236 -18.56 -15.14 -1.02
C ARG A 236 -17.36 -15.89 -0.45
N ALA A 237 -16.25 -15.21 -0.20
CA ALA A 237 -15.10 -15.87 0.37
C ALA A 237 -15.34 -16.25 1.82
N LYS A 238 -14.92 -17.46 2.20
CA LYS A 238 -14.87 -17.85 3.61
C LYS A 238 -13.82 -16.99 4.33
N MET A 239 -14.12 -16.55 5.55
CA MET A 239 -13.25 -15.63 6.30
C MET A 239 -11.82 -16.16 6.50
N PRO A 240 -11.57 -17.40 6.95
CA PRO A 240 -10.19 -17.86 7.14
C PRO A 240 -9.36 -17.88 5.85
N PRO A 241 -9.84 -18.40 4.69
CA PRO A 241 -9.17 -18.26 3.41
C PRO A 241 -8.91 -16.81 2.99
N LEU A 242 -9.89 -15.91 3.18
CA LEU A 242 -9.78 -14.50 2.83
C LEU A 242 -8.69 -13.81 3.65
N ILE A 243 -8.68 -14.04 4.97
CA ILE A 243 -7.65 -13.48 5.87
C ILE A 243 -6.25 -13.97 5.45
N ARG A 244 -6.07 -15.28 5.17
CA ARG A 244 -4.78 -15.79 4.72
C ARG A 244 -4.37 -15.24 3.36
N PHE A 245 -5.33 -15.08 2.44
CA PHE A 245 -5.09 -14.48 1.13
C PHE A 245 -4.66 -13.02 1.24
N LEU A 246 -5.36 -12.21 2.02
CA LEU A 246 -5.01 -10.80 2.26
C LEU A 246 -3.72 -10.64 3.06
N SER A 247 -3.35 -11.68 3.81
CA SER A 247 -2.12 -11.73 4.62
C SER A 247 -0.91 -12.33 3.90
N ASP A 248 -0.97 -12.54 2.57
CA ASP A 248 0.09 -13.13 1.75
C ASP A 248 0.50 -14.57 2.14
N LYS A 249 -0.36 -15.31 2.84
CA LYS A 249 -0.12 -16.69 3.28
C LYS A 249 -1.25 -17.65 2.85
N PRO A 250 -1.81 -17.55 1.63
CA PRO A 250 -2.84 -18.49 1.19
C PRO A 250 -2.23 -19.87 0.92
N SER A 251 -2.97 -20.92 1.27
CA SER A 251 -2.74 -22.26 0.75
C SER A 251 -3.27 -22.37 -0.70
N GLY A 252 -2.95 -23.46 -1.40
CA GLY A 252 -3.54 -23.74 -2.71
C GLY A 252 -5.08 -23.82 -2.67
N ALA A 253 -5.64 -24.43 -1.62
CA ALA A 253 -7.09 -24.49 -1.41
C ALA A 253 -7.71 -23.10 -1.19
N ASP A 254 -7.00 -22.19 -0.49
CA ASP A 254 -7.47 -20.82 -0.31
C ASP A 254 -7.52 -20.07 -1.64
N LEU A 255 -6.50 -20.24 -2.49
CA LEU A 255 -6.48 -19.63 -3.82
C LEU A 255 -7.66 -20.11 -4.67
N ILE A 256 -7.95 -21.42 -4.65
CA ILE A 256 -9.12 -21.98 -5.33
C ILE A 256 -10.41 -21.35 -4.78
N ASN A 257 -10.57 -21.25 -3.45
CA ASN A 257 -11.74 -20.63 -2.84
C ASN A 257 -11.91 -19.18 -3.32
N ILE A 258 -10.84 -18.38 -3.30
CA ILE A 258 -10.86 -16.98 -3.77
C ILE A 258 -11.22 -16.89 -5.25
N LEU A 259 -10.62 -17.72 -6.10
CA LEU A 259 -10.92 -17.73 -7.55
C LEU A 259 -12.38 -18.11 -7.85
N LEU A 260 -12.96 -19.03 -7.07
CA LEU A 260 -14.37 -19.41 -7.21
C LEU A 260 -15.34 -18.29 -6.77
N CYS A 261 -14.91 -17.41 -5.85
CA CYS A 261 -15.71 -16.28 -5.40
C CYS A 261 -15.76 -15.14 -6.44
N MET A 262 -14.75 -15.06 -7.31
CA MET A 262 -14.65 -13.97 -8.28
C MET A 262 -15.50 -14.21 -9.53
N PRO A 263 -16.04 -13.17 -10.19
CA PRO A 263 -16.84 -13.29 -11.40
C PRO A 263 -15.97 -13.72 -12.58
N LYS A 264 -16.00 -14.99 -12.92
CA LYS A 264 -15.11 -15.66 -13.90
C LYS A 264 -15.04 -14.92 -15.24
N ARG A 265 -16.20 -14.54 -15.81
CA ARG A 265 -16.25 -13.85 -17.12
C ARG A 265 -15.50 -12.52 -17.09
N LEU A 266 -15.61 -11.78 -15.98
CA LEU A 266 -14.94 -10.48 -15.82
C LEU A 266 -13.44 -10.66 -15.60
N MET A 267 -13.04 -11.64 -14.78
CA MET A 267 -11.63 -11.95 -14.54
C MET A 267 -10.92 -12.44 -15.81
N LEU A 268 -11.59 -13.23 -16.67
CA LEU A 268 -11.04 -13.65 -17.98
C LEU A 268 -10.78 -12.46 -18.90
N LYS A 269 -11.61 -11.41 -18.86
CA LYS A 269 -11.35 -10.15 -19.60
C LYS A 269 -10.08 -9.43 -19.14
N GLY A 270 -9.66 -9.64 -17.88
CA GLY A 270 -8.41 -9.12 -17.34
C GLY A 270 -7.16 -9.87 -17.85
N LEU A 271 -7.31 -11.10 -18.38
CA LEU A 271 -6.23 -11.86 -18.98
C LEU A 271 -5.88 -11.36 -20.40
N ALA A 272 -6.85 -10.83 -21.14
CA ALA A 272 -6.61 -10.30 -22.46
C ALA A 272 -5.71 -9.05 -22.37
N LYS A 273 -4.53 -9.10 -23.02
CA LYS A 273 -3.69 -7.91 -23.20
C LYS A 273 -4.52 -6.83 -23.91
N LYS A 274 -4.38 -5.57 -23.50
CA LYS A 274 -4.85 -4.44 -24.31
C LYS A 274 -4.13 -4.57 -25.65
N LYS A 275 -4.84 -4.75 -26.78
CA LYS A 275 -4.26 -4.50 -28.08
C LYS A 275 -3.81 -3.04 -28.00
N ASN A 276 -2.51 -2.79 -28.13
CA ASN A 276 -2.00 -1.44 -28.33
C ASN A 276 -2.64 -0.95 -29.62
N ASP A 277 -3.56 0.00 -29.53
CA ASP A 277 -3.91 0.90 -30.60
C ASP A 277 -2.86 1.99 -30.67
#